data_71099b15b74a8541ef80b9485383e7eb
#
_entry.id   71099b15b74a8541ef80b9485383e7eb
#
_cell.length_a   1.000
_cell.length_b   1.000
_cell.length_c   1.000
_cell.angle_alpha   90.00
_cell.angle_beta   90.00
_cell.angle_gamma   90.00
#
_symmetry.space_group_name_H-M   'P 1'
#
loop_
_entity.id
_entity.type
_entity.pdbx_description
1 polymer ?
#
loop_
_entity_poly.entity_id
_entity_poly.type
_entity_poly.pdbx_seq_one_letter_code
_entity_poly.pdbx_strand_id
1 'polypeptide(L)' 'MDEFLVRFWSVDVPDTQYVGRFWSSDDAEDFCDEQNGRLALSGIPSATANYFVTYP' A
#
# COMPACT_ATOMS: atom_id res chain seq x y z
N MET A 1 15.74 14.91 2.53
CA MET A 1 14.49 14.79 1.80
C MET A 1 13.82 13.49 2.21
N ASP A 2 12.52 13.54 2.57
CA ASP A 2 11.83 12.40 3.11
C ASP A 2 11.37 11.44 2.03
N GLU A 3 11.50 10.16 2.31
CA GLU A 3 10.98 9.10 1.45
C GLU A 3 9.72 8.52 2.07
N PHE A 4 8.74 8.24 1.22
CA PHE A 4 7.51 7.61 1.64
C PHE A 4 7.46 6.25 0.96
N LEU A 5 7.59 5.18 1.75
CA LEU A 5 7.65 3.83 1.21
C LEU A 5 6.25 3.21 1.20
N VAL A 6 5.89 2.61 0.07
CA VAL A 6 4.65 1.85 -0.03
C VAL A 6 4.98 0.39 0.17
N ARG A 7 4.23 -0.24 1.05
CA ARG A 7 4.37 -1.66 1.36
C ARG A 7 3.04 -2.36 1.18
N PHE A 8 3.09 -3.66 1.01
CA PHE A 8 1.91 -4.49 0.83
C PHE A 8 1.88 -5.57 1.91
N TRP A 9 0.69 -5.83 2.43
CA TRP A 9 0.46 -6.87 3.42
C TRP A 9 -0.70 -7.76 2.96
N SER A 10 -0.61 -9.06 3.22
CA SER A 10 -1.73 -9.96 3.02
C SER A 10 -1.71 -11.06 4.10
N VAL A 11 -2.88 -11.69 4.30
CA VAL A 11 -2.98 -12.77 5.30
C VAL A 11 -2.18 -14.00 4.88
N ASP A 12 -1.97 -14.19 3.57
CA ASP A 12 -1.23 -15.34 3.05
C ASP A 12 0.29 -15.16 3.21
N VAL A 13 0.75 -13.91 3.19
CA VAL A 13 2.16 -13.56 3.34
C VAL A 13 2.23 -12.43 4.36
N PRO A 14 2.26 -12.75 5.68
CA PRO A 14 2.18 -11.74 6.73
C PRO A 14 3.35 -10.75 6.74
N ASP A 15 4.51 -11.15 6.25
CA ASP A 15 5.64 -10.23 6.16
C ASP A 15 5.34 -9.19 5.08
N THR A 16 5.45 -7.91 5.46
CA THR A 16 5.17 -6.83 4.50
C THR A 16 6.22 -6.83 3.41
N GLN A 17 5.76 -6.53 2.18
CA GLN A 17 6.61 -6.52 1.00
C GLN A 17 6.77 -5.09 0.49
N TYR A 18 7.99 -4.74 0.12
CA TYR A 18 8.28 -3.44 -0.48
C TYR A 18 7.65 -3.37 -1.88
N VAL A 19 6.92 -2.28 -2.13
CA VAL A 19 6.26 -2.05 -3.42
C VAL A 19 6.94 -0.92 -4.20
N GLY A 20 7.15 0.22 -3.53
CA GLY A 20 7.75 1.36 -4.21
C GLY A 20 8.07 2.50 -3.27
N ARG A 21 8.73 3.51 -3.82
CA ARG A 21 9.20 4.67 -3.08
C ARG A 21 8.67 5.95 -3.75
N PHE A 22 8.18 6.87 -2.93
CA PHE A 22 7.66 8.14 -3.40
C PHE A 22 8.31 9.28 -2.63
N TRP A 23 8.40 10.44 -3.27
CA TRP A 23 8.97 11.63 -2.65
C TRP A 23 7.90 12.56 -2.07
N SER A 24 6.63 12.25 -2.31
CA SER A 24 5.49 12.99 -1.82
C SER A 24 4.53 12.05 -1.12
N SER A 25 4.05 12.45 0.08
CA SER A 25 3.06 11.65 0.80
C SER A 25 1.75 11.56 0.01
N ASP A 26 1.37 12.65 -0.69
CA ASP A 26 0.15 12.65 -1.49
C ASP A 26 0.23 11.61 -2.62
N ASP A 27 1.37 11.55 -3.30
CA ASP A 27 1.57 10.58 -4.37
C ASP A 27 1.53 9.14 -3.84
N ALA A 28 2.17 8.92 -2.69
CA ALA A 28 2.19 7.60 -2.06
C ALA A 28 0.78 7.16 -1.65
N GLU A 29 0.02 8.07 -1.05
CA GLU A 29 -1.34 7.79 -0.60
C GLU A 29 -2.27 7.55 -1.79
N ASP A 30 -2.15 8.35 -2.85
CA ASP A 30 -2.94 8.16 -4.07
C ASP A 30 -2.68 6.80 -4.68
N PHE A 31 -1.42 6.39 -4.73
CA PHE A 31 -1.06 5.06 -5.23
C PHE A 31 -1.72 3.97 -4.41
N CYS A 32 -1.64 4.06 -3.08
CA CYS A 32 -2.25 3.08 -2.18
C CYS A 32 -3.76 3.03 -2.36
N ASP A 33 -4.41 4.20 -2.44
CA ASP A 33 -5.86 4.28 -2.62
C ASP A 33 -6.29 3.60 -3.92
N GLU A 34 -5.56 3.84 -5.00
CA GLU A 34 -5.85 3.23 -6.29
C GLU A 34 -5.71 1.70 -6.23
N GLN A 35 -4.60 1.22 -5.67
CA GLN A 35 -4.36 -0.22 -5.59
C GLN A 35 -5.36 -0.91 -4.66
N ASN A 36 -5.66 -0.28 -3.53
CA ASN A 36 -6.66 -0.82 -2.59
C ASN A 36 -8.06 -0.81 -3.22
N GLY A 37 -8.37 0.18 -4.03
CA GLY A 37 -9.62 0.22 -4.77
C GLY A 37 -9.75 -0.95 -5.74
N ARG A 38 -8.68 -1.31 -6.43
CA ARG A 38 -8.65 -2.47 -7.32
C ARG A 38 -8.86 -3.77 -6.56
N LEU A 39 -8.23 -3.91 -5.38
CA LEU A 39 -8.45 -5.06 -4.52
C LEU A 39 -9.91 -5.18 -4.11
N ALA A 40 -10.51 -4.07 -3.71
CA ALA A 40 -11.92 -4.04 -3.31
C ALA A 40 -12.83 -4.46 -4.45
N LEU A 41 -12.57 -3.98 -5.68
CA LEU A 41 -13.34 -4.35 -6.86
C LEU A 41 -13.22 -5.85 -7.17
N SER A 42 -12.11 -6.46 -6.78
CA SER A 42 -11.90 -7.91 -6.94
C SER A 42 -12.45 -8.72 -5.77
N GLY A 43 -13.13 -8.07 -4.82
CA GLY A 43 -13.71 -8.75 -3.68
C GLY A 43 -12.72 -9.03 -2.56
N ILE A 44 -11.59 -8.34 -2.53
CA ILE A 44 -10.56 -8.53 -1.51
C ILE A 44 -10.62 -7.36 -0.52
N PRO A 45 -11.13 -7.57 0.70
CA PRO A 45 -11.23 -6.49 1.68
C PRO A 45 -9.86 -6.13 2.27
N SER A 46 -9.75 -4.92 2.82
CA SER A 46 -8.51 -4.43 3.41
C SER A 46 -8.02 -5.29 4.59
N ALA A 47 -8.92 -6.01 5.23
CA ALA A 47 -8.55 -6.95 6.30
C ALA A 47 -7.82 -8.19 5.76
N THR A 48 -7.90 -8.47 4.46
CA THR A 48 -7.27 -9.61 3.81
C THR A 48 -5.96 -9.21 3.13
N ALA A 49 -5.94 -8.04 2.49
CA ALA A 49 -4.77 -7.52 1.79
C ALA A 49 -4.86 -6.01 1.71
N ASN A 50 -3.73 -5.32 1.87
CA ASN A 50 -3.75 -3.87 1.92
C ASN A 50 -2.39 -3.27 1.54
N TYR A 51 -2.43 -2.22 0.71
CA TYR A 51 -1.27 -1.37 0.46
C TYR A 51 -1.29 -0.23 1.47
N PHE A 52 -0.13 0.15 1.99
CA PHE A 52 -0.07 1.23 2.97
C PHE A 52 1.24 2.00 2.86
N VAL A 53 1.23 3.22 3.36
CA VAL A 53 2.40 4.10 3.35
C VAL A 53 3.11 3.99 4.68
N THR A 54 4.44 3.85 4.64
CA THR A 54 5.29 3.94 5.82
C THR A 54 5.93 5.32 5.81
N TYR A 55 5.66 6.10 6.84
CA TYR A 55 6.19 7.46 6.97
C TYR A 55 7.54 7.44 7.66
N PRO A 56 8.44 8.38 7.27
CA PRO A 56 9.74 8.48 7.91
C PRO A 56 9.67 8.88 9.38
#